data_d41506d3ffd307492cdd978b8f3e170f
#
_entry.id   d41506d3ffd307492cdd978b8f3e170f
#
_cell.length_a   1.000
_cell.length_b   1.000
_cell.length_c   1.000
_cell.angle_alpha   90.00
_cell.angle_beta   90.00
_cell.angle_gamma   90.00
#
_symmetry.space_group_name_H-M   'P 1'
#
loop_
_entity.id
_entity.type
_entity.pdbx_description
1 polymer ?
#
loop_
_entity_poly.entity_id
_entity_poly.type
_entity_poly.pdbx_seq_one_letter_code
_entity_poly.pdbx_strand_id
1 'polypeptide(L)'
;MRASTRREFVAGAAGRIECAVDSPEGEALSVARGVALIAHPHPLFGGSLDNKVVQTLARALLELGYETWRPNFRGVGQTEGVHDEGRGELEDLAAVLNHIRRDKFVLAGFSFGASLAAQLAEKEKPEWLVLVGVGITRVMAPPVPAGTLVIHGENDDTVPLAAVLDWARPQELPVVVVPGADHFFHRKLHILRALVQGHWH
;
A
#
# COMPACT_ATOMS: atom_id res chain seq x y z
N MET A 1 -0.73 -9.46 -19.73
CA MET A 1 -0.69 -7.99 -19.98
C MET A 1 0.67 -7.45 -19.56
N ARG A 2 1.39 -6.76 -20.45
CA ARG A 2 2.62 -6.03 -20.11
C ARG A 2 2.19 -4.61 -19.77
N ALA A 3 2.24 -4.23 -18.50
CA ALA A 3 2.05 -2.86 -18.08
C ALA A 3 3.30 -2.05 -18.41
N SER A 4 3.17 -0.90 -19.02
CA SER A 4 4.24 0.08 -19.14
C SER A 4 4.29 0.91 -17.87
N THR A 5 5.35 0.76 -17.08
CA THR A 5 5.58 1.64 -15.92
C THR A 5 6.13 2.97 -16.39
N ARG A 6 5.46 4.07 -16.10
CA ARG A 6 5.97 5.44 -16.30
C ARG A 6 6.37 6.08 -14.97
N ARG A 7 7.26 7.04 -15.02
CA ARG A 7 7.64 7.88 -13.86
C ARG A 7 6.90 9.20 -13.95
N GLU A 8 6.30 9.60 -12.84
CA GLU A 8 5.56 10.84 -12.67
C GLU A 8 6.07 11.58 -11.44
N PHE A 9 5.88 12.88 -11.39
CA PHE A 9 6.23 13.70 -10.25
C PHE A 9 5.02 14.50 -9.79
N VAL A 10 4.71 14.41 -8.51
CA VAL A 10 3.61 15.15 -7.86
C VAL A 10 4.21 16.19 -6.92
N ALA A 11 3.62 17.36 -6.85
CA ALA A 11 4.02 18.38 -5.89
C ALA A 11 3.54 17.99 -4.48
N GLY A 12 4.47 17.94 -3.53
CA GLY A 12 4.22 17.70 -2.09
C GLY A 12 4.68 18.89 -1.24
N ALA A 13 4.44 18.85 0.04
CA ALA A 13 4.82 19.93 0.98
C ALA A 13 6.34 20.07 1.13
N ALA A 14 7.10 19.00 1.02
CA ALA A 14 8.58 19.00 1.10
C ALA A 14 9.28 19.11 -0.27
N GLY A 15 8.52 19.29 -1.36
CA GLY A 15 9.04 19.33 -2.72
C GLY A 15 8.37 18.27 -3.60
N ARG A 16 9.03 17.84 -4.67
CA ARG A 16 8.46 16.85 -5.60
C ARG A 16 8.49 15.44 -5.05
N ILE A 17 7.45 14.67 -5.36
CA ILE A 17 7.28 13.26 -4.98
C ILE A 17 7.39 12.42 -6.25
N GLU A 18 8.38 11.52 -6.32
CA GLU A 18 8.55 10.55 -7.40
C GLU A 18 7.51 9.44 -7.27
N CYS A 19 6.81 9.14 -8.34
CA CYS A 19 5.82 8.06 -8.42
C CYS A 19 6.12 7.12 -9.59
N ALA A 20 5.96 5.82 -9.37
CA ALA A 20 5.85 4.85 -10.46
C ALA A 20 4.38 4.57 -10.73
N VAL A 21 3.97 4.69 -11.99
CA VAL A 21 2.58 4.56 -12.40
C VAL A 21 2.45 3.45 -13.42
N ASP A 22 1.56 2.47 -13.15
CA ASP A 22 1.21 1.43 -14.08
C ASP A 22 -0.26 1.59 -14.47
N SER A 23 -0.52 1.72 -15.78
CA SER A 23 -1.88 1.86 -16.31
C SER A 23 -2.30 0.59 -17.04
N PRO A 24 -3.61 0.22 -17.00
CA PRO A 24 -4.13 -0.85 -17.84
C PRO A 24 -3.88 -0.55 -19.33
N GLU A 25 -3.53 -1.55 -20.14
CA GLU A 25 -3.28 -1.38 -21.57
C GLU A 25 -4.56 -1.60 -22.41
N GLY A 26 -4.60 -0.94 -23.59
CA GLY A 26 -5.66 -1.12 -24.59
C GLY A 26 -6.95 -0.39 -24.27
N GLU A 27 -8.08 -0.92 -24.76
CA GLU A 27 -9.43 -0.37 -24.51
C GLU A 27 -9.80 -0.28 -23.02
N ALA A 28 -9.10 -1.04 -22.15
CA ALA A 28 -9.22 -0.95 -20.70
C ALA A 28 -8.79 0.41 -20.12
N LEU A 29 -8.03 1.23 -20.86
CA LEU A 29 -7.69 2.61 -20.45
C LEU A 29 -8.91 3.53 -20.38
N SER A 30 -9.91 3.31 -21.23
CA SER A 30 -11.16 4.09 -21.26
C SER A 30 -12.14 3.66 -20.15
N VAL A 31 -11.87 2.54 -19.46
CA VAL A 31 -12.74 1.93 -18.44
C VAL A 31 -11.93 1.57 -17.19
N ALA A 32 -10.90 2.35 -16.86
CA ALA A 32 -10.20 2.12 -15.60
C ALA A 32 -11.21 2.19 -14.44
N ARG A 33 -11.26 1.12 -13.64
CA ARG A 33 -12.19 0.95 -12.51
C ARG A 33 -12.01 2.05 -11.45
N GLY A 34 -10.82 2.64 -11.41
CA GLY A 34 -10.41 3.69 -10.48
C GLY A 34 -8.90 3.79 -10.39
N VAL A 35 -8.40 4.34 -9.30
CA VAL A 35 -6.98 4.45 -8.99
C VAL A 35 -6.65 3.70 -7.71
N ALA A 36 -5.41 3.20 -7.60
CA ALA A 36 -4.90 2.57 -6.40
C ALA A 36 -3.59 3.25 -5.97
N LEU A 37 -3.54 3.78 -4.75
CA LEU A 37 -2.35 4.34 -4.12
C LEU A 37 -1.72 3.31 -3.20
N ILE A 38 -0.43 2.99 -3.41
CA ILE A 38 0.25 1.90 -2.73
C ILE A 38 1.51 2.41 -2.03
N ALA A 39 1.51 2.37 -0.71
CA ALA A 39 2.58 2.89 0.14
C ALA A 39 3.63 1.81 0.45
N HIS A 40 4.92 2.17 0.32
CA HIS A 40 6.04 1.25 0.52
C HIS A 40 6.47 1.13 2.01
N PRO A 41 7.29 0.11 2.38
CA PRO A 41 7.76 -0.05 3.74
C PRO A 41 8.74 1.06 4.15
N HIS A 42 9.21 0.98 5.39
CA HIS A 42 9.98 2.05 6.05
C HIS A 42 11.18 2.54 5.22
N PRO A 43 11.27 3.86 4.91
CA PRO A 43 12.30 4.41 4.04
C PRO A 43 13.73 4.18 4.55
N LEU A 44 13.96 4.33 5.85
CA LEU A 44 15.30 4.17 6.45
C LEU A 44 15.79 2.71 6.51
N PHE A 45 14.90 1.72 6.19
CA PHE A 45 15.26 0.31 6.10
C PHE A 45 15.23 -0.22 4.66
N GLY A 46 15.53 0.64 3.69
CA GLY A 46 15.58 0.28 2.27
C GLY A 46 14.22 0.18 1.59
N GLY A 47 13.17 0.69 2.22
CA GLY A 47 11.85 0.80 1.59
C GLY A 47 11.87 1.73 0.39
N SER A 48 11.20 1.33 -0.70
CA SER A 48 11.03 2.12 -1.91
C SER A 48 9.82 1.62 -2.71
N LEU A 49 9.41 2.40 -3.69
CA LEU A 49 8.37 2.04 -4.66
C LEU A 49 8.69 0.74 -5.45
N ASP A 50 9.96 0.30 -5.47
CA ASP A 50 10.42 -0.91 -6.14
C ASP A 50 10.44 -2.16 -5.22
N ASN A 51 9.99 -2.04 -3.98
CA ASN A 51 9.84 -3.18 -3.08
C ASN A 51 8.96 -4.27 -3.69
N LYS A 52 9.35 -5.54 -3.54
CA LYS A 52 8.68 -6.68 -4.20
C LYS A 52 7.24 -6.90 -3.75
N VAL A 53 6.93 -6.64 -2.47
CA VAL A 53 5.56 -6.71 -1.96
C VAL A 53 4.71 -5.60 -2.59
N VAL A 54 5.23 -4.37 -2.64
CA VAL A 54 4.57 -3.20 -3.25
C VAL A 54 4.32 -3.42 -4.74
N GLN A 55 5.31 -3.94 -5.49
CA GLN A 55 5.13 -4.31 -6.90
C GLN A 55 4.08 -5.41 -7.08
N THR A 56 4.00 -6.37 -6.14
CA THR A 56 3.00 -7.44 -6.19
C THR A 56 1.60 -6.92 -5.96
N LEU A 57 1.42 -6.00 -4.99
CA LEU A 57 0.14 -5.29 -4.77
C LEU A 57 -0.27 -4.50 -6.01
N ALA A 58 0.66 -3.73 -6.60
CA ALA A 58 0.40 -2.96 -7.80
C ALA A 58 -0.06 -3.86 -8.96
N ARG A 59 0.63 -4.98 -9.19
CA ARG A 59 0.25 -5.94 -10.24
C ARG A 59 -1.13 -6.55 -9.99
N ALA A 60 -1.44 -6.93 -8.75
CA ALA A 60 -2.75 -7.49 -8.41
C ALA A 60 -3.88 -6.49 -8.69
N LEU A 61 -3.72 -5.24 -8.25
CA LEU A 61 -4.72 -4.18 -8.44
C LEU A 61 -4.84 -3.73 -9.89
N LEU A 62 -3.72 -3.70 -10.63
CA LEU A 62 -3.72 -3.44 -12.07
C LEU A 62 -4.55 -4.48 -12.85
N GLU A 63 -4.41 -5.76 -12.50
CA GLU A 63 -5.18 -6.86 -13.12
C GLU A 63 -6.66 -6.83 -12.74
N LEU A 64 -7.01 -6.19 -11.62
CA LEU A 64 -8.40 -5.86 -11.25
C LEU A 64 -8.93 -4.59 -11.95
N GLY A 65 -8.12 -3.94 -12.81
CA GLY A 65 -8.52 -2.80 -13.63
C GLY A 65 -8.24 -1.42 -13.02
N TYR A 66 -7.44 -1.33 -11.95
CA TYR A 66 -7.06 -0.05 -11.36
C TYR A 66 -5.76 0.48 -11.96
N GLU A 67 -5.68 1.79 -12.25
CA GLU A 67 -4.40 2.46 -12.44
C GLU A 67 -3.67 2.52 -11.11
N THR A 68 -2.42 2.06 -11.03
CA THR A 68 -1.70 1.96 -9.76
C THR A 68 -0.59 3.00 -9.66
N TRP A 69 -0.54 3.66 -8.50
CA TRP A 69 0.44 4.69 -8.15
C TRP A 69 1.25 4.26 -6.93
N ARG A 70 2.56 4.23 -7.08
CA ARG A 70 3.52 3.88 -6.03
C ARG A 70 4.46 5.06 -5.82
N PRO A 71 4.19 5.96 -4.87
CA PRO A 71 5.12 7.04 -4.53
C PRO A 71 6.35 6.50 -3.79
N ASN A 72 7.49 7.17 -3.97
CA ASN A 72 8.58 7.11 -3.00
C ASN A 72 8.30 8.10 -1.87
N PHE A 73 8.48 7.67 -0.62
CA PHE A 73 8.44 8.59 0.52
C PHE A 73 9.61 9.58 0.46
N ARG A 74 9.47 10.69 1.15
CA ARG A 74 10.49 11.75 1.25
C ARG A 74 11.86 11.17 1.64
N GLY A 75 12.91 11.63 0.96
CA GLY A 75 14.28 11.14 1.11
C GLY A 75 14.58 9.81 0.39
N VAL A 76 13.63 9.25 -0.38
CA VAL A 76 13.84 8.02 -1.17
C VAL A 76 13.82 8.33 -2.66
N GLY A 77 14.76 7.76 -3.42
CA GLY A 77 14.85 7.96 -4.87
C GLY A 77 14.99 9.42 -5.23
N GLN A 78 14.10 9.94 -6.07
CA GLN A 78 14.07 11.35 -6.47
C GLN A 78 13.03 12.18 -5.70
N THR A 79 12.41 11.62 -4.65
CA THR A 79 11.50 12.37 -3.79
C THR A 79 12.29 13.28 -2.85
N GLU A 80 11.94 14.55 -2.87
CA GLU A 80 12.58 15.58 -2.04
C GLU A 80 12.12 15.50 -0.58
N GLY A 81 12.84 16.19 0.31
CA GLY A 81 12.61 16.19 1.75
C GLY A 81 13.40 15.12 2.50
N VAL A 82 13.10 14.98 3.77
CA VAL A 82 13.73 14.02 4.69
C VAL A 82 12.67 13.26 5.46
N HIS A 83 12.99 12.04 5.90
CA HIS A 83 12.09 11.21 6.71
C HIS A 83 11.59 11.99 7.95
N ASP A 84 10.27 11.95 8.20
CA ASP A 84 9.60 12.67 9.28
C ASP A 84 8.69 11.77 10.13
N GLU A 85 9.16 10.56 10.41
CA GLU A 85 8.53 9.59 11.33
C GLU A 85 7.04 9.32 11.05
N GLY A 86 6.64 9.40 9.80
CA GLY A 86 5.27 9.13 9.32
C GLY A 86 4.40 10.37 9.14
N ARG A 87 4.71 11.50 9.78
CA ARG A 87 3.90 12.74 9.66
C ARG A 87 3.96 13.31 8.26
N GLY A 88 5.15 13.64 7.81
CA GLY A 88 5.37 14.18 6.50
C GLY A 88 5.11 13.18 5.38
N GLU A 89 5.40 11.89 5.59
CA GLU A 89 5.06 10.82 4.66
C GLU A 89 3.54 10.70 4.45
N LEU A 90 2.74 10.91 5.51
CA LEU A 90 1.28 10.92 5.41
C LEU A 90 0.78 12.13 4.61
N GLU A 91 1.40 13.31 4.78
CA GLU A 91 1.09 14.49 3.98
C GLU A 91 1.42 14.26 2.50
N ASP A 92 2.55 13.61 2.21
CA ASP A 92 2.95 13.27 0.84
C ASP A 92 1.97 12.27 0.21
N LEU A 93 1.53 11.23 0.93
CA LEU A 93 0.49 10.32 0.45
C LEU A 93 -0.83 11.05 0.18
N ALA A 94 -1.24 11.96 1.05
CA ALA A 94 -2.44 12.76 0.84
C ALA A 94 -2.32 13.67 -0.39
N ALA A 95 -1.15 14.28 -0.62
CA ALA A 95 -0.89 15.09 -1.80
C ALA A 95 -0.99 14.27 -3.09
N VAL A 96 -0.38 13.06 -3.11
CA VAL A 96 -0.49 12.16 -4.26
C VAL A 96 -1.93 11.72 -4.47
N LEU A 97 -2.65 11.32 -3.40
CA LEU A 97 -4.06 10.93 -3.50
C LEU A 97 -4.92 12.05 -4.09
N ASN A 98 -4.75 13.29 -3.61
CA ASN A 98 -5.48 14.45 -4.12
C ASN A 98 -5.20 14.71 -5.61
N HIS A 99 -3.96 14.49 -6.06
CA HIS A 99 -3.58 14.64 -7.47
C HIS A 99 -4.25 13.61 -8.38
N ILE A 100 -4.37 12.33 -7.90
CA ILE A 100 -4.86 11.21 -8.72
C ILE A 100 -6.31 10.85 -8.47
N ARG A 101 -6.94 11.43 -7.47
CA ARG A 101 -8.27 11.02 -6.96
C ARG A 101 -9.32 10.95 -8.05
N ARG A 102 -10.05 9.84 -8.02
CA ARG A 102 -11.27 9.58 -8.79
C ARG A 102 -12.38 9.18 -7.83
N ASP A 103 -13.60 9.05 -8.32
CA ASP A 103 -14.76 8.64 -7.50
C ASP A 103 -14.50 7.33 -6.74
N LYS A 104 -13.78 6.41 -7.39
CA LYS A 104 -13.36 5.15 -6.80
C LYS A 104 -11.85 5.08 -6.68
N PHE A 105 -11.36 4.81 -5.48
CA PHE A 105 -9.95 4.63 -5.21
C PHE A 105 -9.71 3.56 -4.15
N VAL A 106 -8.54 2.94 -4.25
CA VAL A 106 -8.04 1.92 -3.33
C VAL A 106 -6.82 2.47 -2.61
N LEU A 107 -6.72 2.24 -1.32
CA LEU A 107 -5.49 2.43 -0.57
C LEU A 107 -4.89 1.07 -0.24
N ALA A 108 -3.60 0.94 -0.46
CA ALA A 108 -2.85 -0.25 -0.09
C ALA A 108 -1.49 0.13 0.54
N GLY A 109 -0.96 -0.74 1.37
CA GLY A 109 0.36 -0.50 1.92
C GLY A 109 1.03 -1.75 2.47
N PHE A 110 2.34 -1.66 2.60
CA PHE A 110 3.16 -2.69 3.21
C PHE A 110 3.95 -2.14 4.40
N SER A 111 3.89 -2.84 5.53
CA SER A 111 4.65 -2.53 6.76
C SER A 111 4.36 -1.09 7.25
N PHE A 112 5.35 -0.22 7.33
CA PHE A 112 5.20 1.20 7.62
C PHE A 112 4.17 1.87 6.70
N GLY A 113 4.22 1.60 5.40
CA GLY A 113 3.25 2.12 4.44
C GLY A 113 1.83 1.61 4.68
N ALA A 114 1.65 0.42 5.24
CA ALA A 114 0.33 -0.08 5.63
C ALA A 114 -0.26 0.73 6.78
N SER A 115 0.54 1.11 7.77
CA SER A 115 0.09 1.97 8.89
C SER A 115 -0.30 3.35 8.40
N LEU A 116 0.45 3.94 7.47
CA LEU A 116 0.11 5.23 6.87
C LEU A 116 -1.14 5.14 5.98
N ALA A 117 -1.30 4.04 5.22
CA ALA A 117 -2.51 3.80 4.45
C ALA A 117 -3.75 3.68 5.35
N ALA A 118 -3.63 3.04 6.52
CA ALA A 118 -4.69 2.98 7.51
C ALA A 118 -5.05 4.38 8.07
N GLN A 119 -4.04 5.21 8.40
CA GLN A 119 -4.26 6.59 8.86
C GLN A 119 -4.92 7.46 7.78
N LEU A 120 -4.50 7.31 6.52
CA LEU A 120 -5.10 8.05 5.41
C LEU A 120 -6.55 7.61 5.18
N ALA A 121 -6.84 6.31 5.29
CA ALA A 121 -8.18 5.75 5.11
C ALA A 121 -9.21 6.26 6.11
N GLU A 122 -8.79 6.62 7.33
CA GLU A 122 -9.68 7.21 8.34
C GLU A 122 -10.34 8.51 7.85
N LYS A 123 -9.57 9.33 7.12
CA LYS A 123 -10.03 10.62 6.58
C LYS A 123 -10.68 10.49 5.20
N GLU A 124 -10.10 9.68 4.34
CA GLU A 124 -10.36 9.68 2.90
C GLU A 124 -11.37 8.63 2.42
N LYS A 125 -11.68 7.63 3.28
CA LYS A 125 -12.71 6.61 3.04
C LYS A 125 -12.60 5.93 1.67
N PRO A 126 -11.54 5.13 1.41
CA PRO A 126 -11.36 4.42 0.16
C PRO A 126 -12.47 3.38 -0.06
N GLU A 127 -12.70 2.99 -1.32
CA GLU A 127 -13.57 1.85 -1.66
C GLU A 127 -13.01 0.55 -1.05
N TRP A 128 -11.69 0.36 -1.15
CA TRP A 128 -10.99 -0.77 -0.56
C TRP A 128 -9.71 -0.34 0.16
N LEU A 129 -9.39 -1.05 1.23
CA LEU A 129 -8.16 -0.90 1.99
C LEU A 129 -7.45 -2.25 2.11
N VAL A 130 -6.17 -2.29 1.71
CA VAL A 130 -5.32 -3.50 1.76
C VAL A 130 -4.10 -3.23 2.62
N LEU A 131 -3.96 -3.95 3.72
CA LEU A 131 -2.86 -3.80 4.67
C LEU A 131 -2.05 -5.10 4.73
N VAL A 132 -0.78 -5.04 4.34
CA VAL A 132 0.14 -6.19 4.34
C VAL A 132 1.23 -5.96 5.38
N GLY A 133 1.39 -6.92 6.32
CA GLY A 133 2.41 -6.83 7.38
C GLY A 133 2.35 -5.51 8.13
N VAL A 134 1.17 -5.07 8.54
CA VAL A 134 0.93 -3.72 9.08
C VAL A 134 1.87 -3.38 10.24
N GLY A 135 2.60 -2.26 10.11
CA GLY A 135 3.74 -1.89 10.97
C GLY A 135 3.35 -1.22 12.29
N ILE A 136 2.42 -1.81 13.04
CA ILE A 136 1.82 -1.24 14.27
C ILE A 136 2.80 -0.97 15.41
N THR A 137 4.02 -1.49 15.34
CA THR A 137 5.01 -1.35 16.42
C THR A 137 5.76 -0.01 16.42
N ARG A 138 5.80 0.69 15.29
CA ARG A 138 6.53 1.97 15.14
C ARG A 138 5.61 3.14 14.86
N VAL A 139 4.66 2.96 13.97
CA VAL A 139 3.63 3.94 13.63
C VAL A 139 2.28 3.30 13.87
N MET A 140 1.51 3.86 14.77
CA MET A 140 0.22 3.30 15.14
C MET A 140 -0.75 3.32 13.96
N ALA A 141 -1.31 2.15 13.63
CA ALA A 141 -2.46 2.07 12.74
C ALA A 141 -3.74 2.28 13.56
N PRO A 142 -4.61 3.24 13.18
CA PRO A 142 -5.91 3.43 13.83
C PRO A 142 -6.83 2.23 13.55
N PRO A 143 -8.01 2.17 14.17
CA PRO A 143 -9.08 1.29 13.73
C PRO A 143 -9.42 1.53 12.25
N VAL A 144 -9.73 0.44 11.53
CA VAL A 144 -9.98 0.47 10.09
C VAL A 144 -11.37 -0.06 9.75
N PRO A 145 -11.92 0.22 8.55
CA PRO A 145 -13.21 -0.33 8.13
C PRO A 145 -13.25 -1.86 8.17
N ALA A 146 -14.40 -2.44 8.54
CA ALA A 146 -14.58 -3.89 8.66
C ALA A 146 -14.29 -4.68 7.36
N GLY A 147 -14.44 -4.03 6.18
CA GLY A 147 -14.11 -4.63 4.88
C GLY A 147 -12.61 -4.55 4.51
N THR A 148 -11.73 -4.16 5.43
CA THR A 148 -10.30 -4.08 5.18
C THR A 148 -9.69 -5.47 5.03
N LEU A 149 -8.92 -5.68 3.96
CA LEU A 149 -8.12 -6.89 3.78
C LEU A 149 -6.79 -6.75 4.52
N VAL A 150 -6.63 -7.48 5.62
CA VAL A 150 -5.37 -7.57 6.36
C VAL A 150 -4.68 -8.89 6.04
N ILE A 151 -3.46 -8.85 5.52
CA ILE A 151 -2.65 -10.04 5.20
C ILE A 151 -1.36 -10.00 6.01
N HIS A 152 -1.02 -11.12 6.65
CA HIS A 152 0.17 -11.21 7.50
C HIS A 152 0.91 -12.53 7.31
N GLY A 153 2.24 -12.50 7.45
CA GLY A 153 3.07 -13.69 7.43
C GLY A 153 3.07 -14.39 8.78
N GLU A 154 2.91 -15.73 8.81
CA GLU A 154 2.96 -16.51 10.04
C GLU A 154 4.30 -16.33 10.78
N ASN A 155 5.41 -16.32 10.03
CA ASN A 155 6.78 -16.23 10.54
C ASN A 155 7.37 -14.82 10.37
N ASP A 156 6.54 -13.78 10.46
CA ASP A 156 6.99 -12.40 10.41
C ASP A 156 7.78 -12.07 11.68
N ASP A 157 9.09 -11.86 11.54
CA ASP A 157 10.04 -11.53 12.61
C ASP A 157 10.20 -10.02 12.82
N THR A 158 9.70 -9.21 11.90
CA THR A 158 9.74 -7.75 11.95
C THR A 158 8.52 -7.18 12.68
N VAL A 159 7.35 -7.71 12.38
CA VAL A 159 6.09 -7.39 13.05
C VAL A 159 5.47 -8.71 13.53
N PRO A 160 5.56 -9.04 14.82
CA PRO A 160 5.03 -10.29 15.34
C PRO A 160 3.53 -10.45 15.06
N LEU A 161 3.12 -11.63 14.57
CA LEU A 161 1.70 -11.93 14.30
C LEU A 161 0.80 -11.66 15.52
N ALA A 162 1.28 -11.99 16.72
CA ALA A 162 0.54 -11.74 17.96
C ALA A 162 0.15 -10.26 18.12
N ALA A 163 1.07 -9.34 17.81
CA ALA A 163 0.81 -7.91 17.89
C ALA A 163 -0.28 -7.47 16.90
N VAL A 164 -0.27 -8.01 15.68
CA VAL A 164 -1.32 -7.72 14.67
C VAL A 164 -2.68 -8.28 15.11
N LEU A 165 -2.71 -9.47 15.69
CA LEU A 165 -3.94 -10.05 16.24
C LEU A 165 -4.47 -9.24 17.44
N ASP A 166 -3.59 -8.71 18.30
CA ASP A 166 -3.97 -7.85 19.42
C ASP A 166 -4.55 -6.50 18.94
N TRP A 167 -4.02 -5.94 17.86
CA TRP A 167 -4.57 -4.76 17.21
C TRP A 167 -5.91 -5.04 16.51
N ALA A 168 -6.07 -6.19 15.88
CA ALA A 168 -7.27 -6.54 15.11
C ALA A 168 -8.44 -6.98 15.99
N ARG A 169 -8.17 -7.66 17.12
CA ARG A 169 -9.17 -8.28 17.99
C ARG A 169 -10.25 -7.32 18.52
N PRO A 170 -9.92 -6.11 19.04
CA PRO A 170 -10.95 -5.18 19.52
C PRO A 170 -11.88 -4.66 18.42
N GLN A 171 -11.47 -4.80 17.16
CA GLN A 171 -12.21 -4.37 15.96
C GLN A 171 -13.00 -5.53 15.33
N GLU A 172 -12.87 -6.75 15.85
CA GLU A 172 -13.38 -7.97 15.22
C GLU A 172 -12.93 -8.11 13.75
N LEU A 173 -11.71 -7.61 13.45
CA LEU A 173 -11.17 -7.53 12.10
C LEU A 173 -10.49 -8.85 11.70
N PRO A 174 -10.92 -9.51 10.62
CA PRO A 174 -10.26 -10.72 10.13
C PRO A 174 -8.83 -10.46 9.66
N VAL A 175 -7.91 -11.36 10.00
CA VAL A 175 -6.53 -11.37 9.54
C VAL A 175 -6.27 -12.63 8.73
N VAL A 176 -5.88 -12.46 7.46
CA VAL A 176 -5.47 -13.58 6.60
C VAL A 176 -4.00 -13.89 6.90
N VAL A 177 -3.76 -15.01 7.56
CA VAL A 177 -2.39 -15.47 7.87
C VAL A 177 -1.90 -16.38 6.76
N VAL A 178 -0.72 -16.07 6.19
CA VAL A 178 -0.07 -16.90 5.17
C VAL A 178 0.93 -17.85 5.84
N PRO A 179 0.67 -19.19 5.86
CA PRO A 179 1.53 -20.15 6.54
C PRO A 179 2.97 -20.10 6.04
N GLY A 180 3.93 -20.05 6.97
CA GLY A 180 5.36 -20.03 6.74
C GLY A 180 5.86 -18.83 5.95
N ALA A 181 5.09 -17.75 5.79
CA ALA A 181 5.56 -16.52 5.19
C ALA A 181 6.30 -15.66 6.21
N ASP A 182 7.42 -15.10 5.81
CA ASP A 182 8.15 -14.05 6.53
C ASP A 182 7.57 -12.66 6.22
N HIS A 183 8.17 -11.60 6.81
CA HIS A 183 7.74 -10.22 6.59
C HIS A 183 7.65 -9.82 5.11
N PHE A 184 8.62 -10.24 4.29
CA PHE A 184 8.72 -9.89 2.87
C PHE A 184 8.03 -10.89 1.93
N PHE A 185 7.36 -11.91 2.46
CA PHE A 185 6.68 -12.96 1.68
C PHE A 185 7.61 -13.66 0.68
N HIS A 186 8.88 -13.90 1.07
CA HIS A 186 9.83 -14.60 0.21
C HIS A 186 9.24 -15.92 -0.29
N ARG A 187 9.32 -16.15 -1.63
CA ARG A 187 8.74 -17.30 -2.35
C ARG A 187 7.22 -17.44 -2.26
N LYS A 188 6.49 -16.49 -1.60
CA LYS A 188 5.03 -16.53 -1.38
C LYS A 188 4.29 -15.31 -1.97
N LEU A 189 4.96 -14.46 -2.75
CA LEU A 189 4.35 -13.29 -3.40
C LEU A 189 3.18 -13.68 -4.33
N HIS A 190 3.20 -14.89 -4.92
CA HIS A 190 2.09 -15.40 -5.71
C HIS A 190 0.84 -15.64 -4.87
N ILE A 191 0.98 -16.07 -3.60
CA ILE A 191 -0.14 -16.24 -2.66
C ILE A 191 -0.71 -14.87 -2.31
N LEU A 192 0.16 -13.90 -1.97
CA LEU A 192 -0.25 -12.53 -1.71
C LEU A 192 -1.08 -11.95 -2.86
N ARG A 193 -0.60 -12.11 -4.11
CA ARG A 193 -1.32 -11.66 -5.30
C ARG A 193 -2.70 -12.32 -5.43
N ALA A 194 -2.78 -13.63 -5.27
CA ALA A 194 -4.04 -14.38 -5.35
C ALA A 194 -5.05 -13.95 -4.27
N LEU A 195 -4.59 -13.69 -3.04
CA LEU A 195 -5.43 -13.19 -1.95
C LEU A 195 -6.04 -11.82 -2.27
N VAL A 196 -5.23 -10.89 -2.78
CA VAL A 196 -5.72 -9.56 -3.18
C VAL A 196 -6.73 -9.68 -4.32
N GLN A 197 -6.46 -10.51 -5.33
CA GLN A 197 -7.37 -10.69 -6.46
C GLN A 197 -8.69 -11.39 -6.08
N GLY A 198 -8.64 -12.33 -5.14
CA GLY A 198 -9.81 -13.14 -4.74
C GLY A 198 -10.71 -12.48 -3.69
N HIS A 199 -10.30 -11.37 -3.10
CA HIS A 199 -11.05 -10.78 -1.98
C HIS A 199 -12.32 -10.04 -2.42
N TRP A 200 -12.34 -9.44 -3.61
CA TRP A 200 -13.44 -8.60 -4.10
C TRP A 200 -14.02 -9.10 -5.43
N HIS A 201 -14.49 -10.32 -5.43
CA HIS A 201 -15.28 -10.91 -6.52
C HIS A 201 -16.75 -10.98 -6.17
#